data_ebe30293e60858f3d2fed869287bffde
#
_entry.id   ebe30293e60858f3d2fed869287bffde
#
_cell.length_a   1.000
_cell.length_b   1.000
_cell.length_c   1.000
_cell.angle_alpha   90.00
_cell.angle_beta   90.00
_cell.angle_gamma   90.00
#
_symmetry.space_group_name_H-M   'P 1'
#
loop_
_entity.id
_entity.type
_entity.pdbx_description
1 polymer ?
#
loop_
_entity_poly.entity_id
_entity_poly.type
_entity_poly.pdbx_seq_one_letter_code
_entity_poly.pdbx_strand_id
1 'polypeptide(L)'
;MKVKFKIRNQVKVGVALAVLFIFIGFSEQQQELIAVKDIVIKVENFRENHFLDDQDIIRLMELDHENLKGAPLSRINLKEIESRIKSDRFVKDAELYSDIKGNLVVRATLHRPIARIVQDDGPDAYIAEDGTIMPTSDKFTSRVILISGPYVRQFIKQENILAHEDGEEVMAMLNVIRKDEFWRAQIAQLDFDKKGRIGMLQQVGSQTIEFGKAEQLTTKLRKLKIFYKEILPQMGWNKYERVSLEYEGQIVAE
;
A
#
# COMPACT_ATOMS: atom_id res chain seq x y z
N MET A 1 -20.63 -33.49 68.55
CA MET A 1 -21.22 -32.16 68.35
C MET A 1 -20.62 -31.56 67.09
N LYS A 2 -21.32 -31.53 65.93
CA LYS A 2 -20.79 -30.91 64.67
C LYS A 2 -21.24 -29.48 64.65
N VAL A 3 -20.30 -28.54 64.82
CA VAL A 3 -20.55 -27.09 64.73
C VAL A 3 -20.72 -26.78 63.25
N LYS A 4 -21.94 -26.48 62.80
CA LYS A 4 -22.22 -25.93 61.45
C LYS A 4 -21.96 -24.41 61.48
N PHE A 5 -20.78 -23.99 61.03
CA PHE A 5 -20.48 -22.59 60.78
C PHE A 5 -21.30 -22.08 59.58
N LYS A 6 -22.31 -21.25 59.84
CA LYS A 6 -23.13 -20.60 58.82
C LYS A 6 -22.45 -19.30 58.43
N ILE A 7 -21.53 -19.37 57.44
CA ILE A 7 -20.81 -18.19 56.94
C ILE A 7 -21.81 -17.28 56.23
N ARG A 8 -21.87 -16.01 56.66
CA ARG A 8 -22.76 -14.97 56.08
C ARG A 8 -22.39 -14.79 54.60
N ASN A 9 -23.39 -14.61 53.68
CA ASN A 9 -23.18 -14.45 52.25
C ASN A 9 -22.20 -13.34 51.89
N GLN A 10 -22.14 -12.29 52.72
CA GLN A 10 -21.18 -11.16 52.56
C GLN A 10 -19.72 -11.64 52.71
N VAL A 11 -19.43 -12.57 53.63
CA VAL A 11 -18.08 -13.16 53.80
C VAL A 11 -17.70 -14.05 52.60
N LYS A 12 -18.66 -14.78 52.05
CA LYS A 12 -18.41 -15.59 50.84
C LYS A 12 -18.10 -14.77 49.63
N VAL A 13 -18.82 -13.63 49.47
CA VAL A 13 -18.55 -12.67 48.39
C VAL A 13 -17.16 -12.01 48.56
N GLY A 14 -16.83 -11.61 49.80
CA GLY A 14 -15.50 -11.05 50.09
C GLY A 14 -14.35 -12.00 49.79
N VAL A 15 -14.51 -13.30 50.19
CA VAL A 15 -13.52 -14.35 49.90
C VAL A 15 -13.43 -14.61 48.38
N ALA A 16 -14.56 -14.63 47.66
CA ALA A 16 -14.55 -14.83 46.20
C ALA A 16 -13.85 -13.67 45.48
N LEU A 17 -14.06 -12.42 45.90
CA LEU A 17 -13.38 -11.26 45.38
C LEU A 17 -11.87 -11.29 45.69
N ALA A 18 -11.47 -11.66 46.92
CA ALA A 18 -10.06 -11.81 47.28
C ALA A 18 -9.35 -12.89 46.45
N VAL A 19 -10.00 -14.05 46.26
CA VAL A 19 -9.48 -15.10 45.36
C VAL A 19 -9.36 -14.62 43.92
N LEU A 20 -10.35 -13.86 43.42
CA LEU A 20 -10.30 -13.28 42.07
C LEU A 20 -9.12 -12.32 41.93
N PHE A 21 -8.90 -11.43 42.90
CA PHE A 21 -7.75 -10.49 42.91
C PHE A 21 -6.40 -11.22 42.96
N ILE A 22 -6.31 -12.30 43.76
CA ILE A 22 -5.12 -13.15 43.82
C ILE A 22 -4.88 -13.84 42.47
N PHE A 23 -5.91 -14.33 41.79
CA PHE A 23 -5.78 -14.91 40.44
C PHE A 23 -5.37 -13.89 39.40
N ILE A 24 -5.91 -12.67 39.45
CA ILE A 24 -5.51 -11.58 38.56
C ILE A 24 -4.05 -11.22 38.80
N GLY A 25 -3.61 -11.01 40.03
CA GLY A 25 -2.23 -10.70 40.38
C GLY A 25 -1.23 -11.83 40.00
N PHE A 26 -1.64 -13.07 40.13
CA PHE A 26 -0.80 -14.21 39.71
C PHE A 26 -0.71 -14.33 38.19
N SER A 27 -1.77 -13.94 37.45
CA SER A 27 -1.78 -13.93 36.00
C SER A 27 -0.86 -12.86 35.44
N GLU A 28 -0.83 -11.67 36.05
CA GLU A 28 0.11 -10.61 35.65
C GLU A 28 1.58 -10.98 35.90
N GLN A 29 1.87 -11.62 37.05
CA GLN A 29 3.22 -12.02 37.40
C GLN A 29 3.81 -13.13 36.50
N GLN A 30 2.95 -13.98 35.92
CA GLN A 30 3.42 -14.99 34.95
C GLN A 30 3.76 -14.39 33.57
N GLN A 31 3.16 -13.28 33.18
CA GLN A 31 3.52 -12.61 31.91
C GLN A 31 4.89 -11.95 31.98
N GLU A 32 5.36 -11.52 33.15
CA GLU A 32 6.70 -10.92 33.32
C GLU A 32 7.85 -11.92 33.07
N LEU A 33 7.59 -13.22 33.13
CA LEU A 33 8.60 -14.28 32.98
C LEU A 33 8.71 -14.86 31.57
N ILE A 34 7.84 -14.47 30.65
CA ILE A 34 7.85 -14.99 29.28
C ILE A 34 8.96 -14.28 28.49
N ALA A 35 10.06 -14.96 28.24
CA ALA A 35 11.06 -14.50 27.29
C ALA A 35 10.64 -14.80 25.85
N VAL A 36 10.96 -13.91 24.92
CA VAL A 36 10.74 -14.14 23.49
C VAL A 36 11.56 -15.34 23.03
N LYS A 37 10.87 -16.39 22.58
CA LYS A 37 11.50 -17.63 22.12
C LYS A 37 12.03 -17.49 20.71
N ASP A 38 11.19 -16.95 19.83
CA ASP A 38 11.54 -16.73 18.43
C ASP A 38 10.76 -15.56 17.84
N ILE A 39 11.21 -15.05 16.70
CA ILE A 39 10.57 -13.98 15.94
C ILE A 39 9.98 -14.61 14.68
N VAL A 40 8.66 -14.47 14.51
CA VAL A 40 7.93 -14.98 13.35
C VAL A 40 7.47 -13.80 12.51
N ILE A 41 8.02 -13.65 11.32
CA ILE A 41 7.68 -12.57 10.40
C ILE A 41 6.68 -13.09 9.37
N LYS A 42 5.63 -12.31 9.12
CA LYS A 42 4.62 -12.56 8.11
C LYS A 42 4.45 -11.31 7.27
N VAL A 43 5.07 -11.29 6.10
CA VAL A 43 4.91 -10.19 5.15
C VAL A 43 3.75 -10.50 4.22
N GLU A 44 2.70 -9.70 4.29
CA GLU A 44 1.56 -9.77 3.37
C GLU A 44 1.89 -9.04 2.07
N ASN A 45 1.32 -9.52 0.96
CA ASN A 45 1.59 -9.03 -0.41
C ASN A 45 3.01 -9.33 -0.94
N PHE A 46 3.80 -10.14 -0.23
CA PHE A 46 5.18 -10.48 -0.61
C PHE A 46 5.30 -11.10 -2.02
N ARG A 47 4.29 -11.88 -2.46
CA ARG A 47 4.32 -12.50 -3.80
C ARG A 47 4.30 -11.50 -4.97
N GLU A 48 3.76 -10.33 -4.75
CA GLU A 48 3.59 -9.27 -5.75
C GLU A 48 4.56 -8.11 -5.54
N ASN A 49 5.24 -8.10 -4.37
CA ASN A 49 5.94 -6.93 -3.89
C ASN A 49 7.11 -7.35 -2.99
N HIS A 50 8.32 -7.23 -3.50
CA HIS A 50 9.56 -7.62 -2.84
C HIS A 50 10.40 -6.42 -2.40
N PHE A 51 9.78 -5.30 -2.04
CA PHE A 51 10.52 -4.11 -1.60
C PHE A 51 11.23 -4.33 -0.27
N LEU A 52 10.64 -5.09 0.65
CA LEU A 52 11.21 -5.47 1.93
C LEU A 52 11.17 -7.00 2.07
N ASP A 53 12.23 -7.56 2.63
CA ASP A 53 12.31 -8.96 3.03
C ASP A 53 12.26 -9.10 4.56
N ASP A 54 12.27 -10.35 5.05
CA ASP A 54 12.21 -10.65 6.48
C ASP A 54 13.39 -10.00 7.24
N GLN A 55 14.58 -9.91 6.61
CA GLN A 55 15.75 -9.31 7.23
C GLN A 55 15.62 -7.79 7.34
N ASP A 56 14.94 -7.14 6.40
CA ASP A 56 14.64 -5.71 6.50
C ASP A 56 13.70 -5.44 7.67
N ILE A 57 12.67 -6.26 7.85
CA ILE A 57 11.75 -6.17 9.00
C ILE A 57 12.52 -6.38 10.32
N ILE A 58 13.40 -7.37 10.39
CA ILE A 58 14.24 -7.59 11.58
C ILE A 58 15.07 -6.34 11.87
N ARG A 59 15.71 -5.74 10.87
CA ARG A 59 16.49 -4.51 11.05
C ARG A 59 15.67 -3.34 11.54
N LEU A 60 14.43 -3.22 11.08
CA LEU A 60 13.49 -2.19 11.56
C LEU A 60 13.07 -2.44 13.02
N MET A 61 13.04 -3.70 13.46
CA MET A 61 12.73 -4.07 14.84
C MET A 61 13.92 -3.82 15.79
N GLU A 62 15.15 -4.11 15.36
CA GLU A 62 16.39 -4.16 16.16
C GLU A 62 17.19 -2.86 16.05
N LEU A 63 16.58 -1.68 16.17
CA LEU A 63 17.34 -0.44 16.32
C LEU A 63 18.12 -0.50 17.65
N ASP A 64 19.41 -0.17 17.60
CA ASP A 64 20.35 -0.14 18.73
C ASP A 64 20.92 -1.49 19.19
N HIS A 65 20.94 -2.51 18.31
CA HIS A 65 21.51 -3.85 18.61
C HIS A 65 20.86 -4.58 19.78
N GLU A 66 19.62 -4.25 20.14
CA GLU A 66 18.85 -5.00 21.11
C GLU A 66 18.46 -6.35 20.53
N ASN A 67 19.03 -7.42 21.06
CA ASN A 67 18.61 -8.77 20.70
C ASN A 67 17.26 -9.08 21.36
N LEU A 68 16.18 -8.96 20.59
CA LEU A 68 14.82 -9.22 21.08
C LEU A 68 14.62 -10.68 21.45
N LYS A 69 15.35 -11.61 20.84
CA LYS A 69 15.28 -13.04 21.17
C LYS A 69 15.90 -13.30 22.53
N GLY A 70 15.14 -13.89 23.44
CA GLY A 70 15.50 -14.12 24.83
C GLY A 70 15.23 -12.97 25.79
N ALA A 71 14.83 -11.80 25.29
CA ALA A 71 14.41 -10.69 26.13
C ALA A 71 13.06 -10.95 26.81
N PRO A 72 12.86 -10.52 28.07
CA PRO A 72 11.55 -10.58 28.71
C PRO A 72 10.52 -9.73 27.93
N LEU A 73 9.38 -10.32 27.59
CA LEU A 73 8.33 -9.64 26.82
C LEU A 73 7.83 -8.37 27.50
N SER A 74 7.80 -8.36 28.84
CA SER A 74 7.43 -7.18 29.66
C SER A 74 8.33 -5.96 29.46
N ARG A 75 9.58 -6.17 29.00
CA ARG A 75 10.54 -5.08 28.72
C ARG A 75 10.49 -4.56 27.29
N ILE A 76 9.79 -5.26 26.41
CA ILE A 76 9.72 -4.89 24.98
C ILE A 76 8.53 -3.95 24.77
N ASN A 77 8.79 -2.76 24.28
CA ASN A 77 7.75 -1.83 23.89
C ASN A 77 7.23 -2.18 22.48
N LEU A 78 6.27 -3.10 22.41
CA LEU A 78 5.70 -3.58 21.15
C LEU A 78 5.13 -2.44 20.29
N LYS A 79 4.50 -1.43 20.91
CA LYS A 79 3.93 -0.28 20.20
C LYS A 79 4.99 0.61 19.56
N GLU A 80 6.12 0.76 20.20
CA GLU A 80 7.24 1.52 19.66
C GLU A 80 7.85 0.83 18.44
N ILE A 81 8.09 -0.49 18.53
CA ILE A 81 8.57 -1.30 17.41
C ILE A 81 7.56 -1.27 16.26
N GLU A 82 6.27 -1.43 16.54
CA GLU A 82 5.21 -1.35 15.55
C GLU A 82 5.20 0.02 14.83
N SER A 83 5.28 1.11 15.60
CA SER A 83 5.36 2.46 15.04
C SER A 83 6.59 2.66 14.15
N ARG A 84 7.72 2.08 14.55
CA ARG A 84 8.95 2.11 13.80
C ARG A 84 8.85 1.36 12.46
N ILE A 85 8.27 0.17 12.47
CA ILE A 85 8.02 -0.59 11.23
C ILE A 85 7.05 0.19 10.32
N LYS A 86 5.99 0.77 10.87
CA LYS A 86 5.02 1.60 10.11
C LYS A 86 5.64 2.89 9.57
N SER A 87 6.75 3.36 10.12
CA SER A 87 7.43 4.55 9.59
C SER A 87 8.22 4.29 8.31
N ASP A 88 8.46 3.03 7.96
CA ASP A 88 9.07 2.68 6.67
C ASP A 88 8.11 2.94 5.52
N ARG A 89 8.59 3.60 4.47
CA ARG A 89 7.76 4.06 3.33
C ARG A 89 7.18 2.95 2.47
N PHE A 90 7.65 1.72 2.61
CA PHE A 90 7.10 0.56 1.90
C PHE A 90 6.04 -0.17 2.73
N VAL A 91 5.93 0.12 4.02
CA VAL A 91 4.99 -0.52 4.94
C VAL A 91 3.70 0.28 5.01
N LYS A 92 2.60 -0.37 4.66
CA LYS A 92 1.25 0.18 4.78
C LYS A 92 0.70 0.03 6.19
N ASP A 93 0.94 -1.12 6.81
CA ASP A 93 0.51 -1.43 8.17
C ASP A 93 1.40 -2.49 8.79
N ALA A 94 1.51 -2.50 10.12
CA ALA A 94 2.22 -3.51 10.88
C ALA A 94 1.48 -3.78 12.19
N GLU A 95 1.48 -5.03 12.61
CA GLU A 95 0.95 -5.49 13.89
C GLU A 95 2.01 -6.36 14.58
N LEU A 96 2.26 -6.08 15.85
CA LEU A 96 3.12 -6.89 16.71
C LEU A 96 2.34 -7.46 17.87
N TYR A 97 2.47 -8.79 18.07
CA TYR A 97 1.87 -9.46 19.21
C TYR A 97 2.68 -10.70 19.62
N SER A 98 2.53 -11.11 20.86
CA SER A 98 3.07 -12.39 21.31
C SER A 98 2.03 -13.51 21.13
N ASP A 99 2.46 -14.65 20.60
CA ASP A 99 1.62 -15.84 20.55
C ASP A 99 1.67 -16.61 21.90
N ILE A 100 0.76 -17.58 22.05
CA ILE A 100 0.68 -18.43 23.26
C ILE A 100 1.92 -19.32 23.47
N LYS A 101 2.79 -19.47 22.47
CA LYS A 101 4.04 -20.23 22.57
C LYS A 101 5.20 -19.36 23.05
N GLY A 102 5.00 -18.03 23.18
CA GLY A 102 6.00 -17.06 23.54
C GLY A 102 6.84 -16.56 22.36
N ASN A 103 6.37 -16.72 21.12
CA ASN A 103 7.01 -16.11 19.97
C ASN A 103 6.49 -14.69 19.79
N LEU A 104 7.37 -13.79 19.32
CA LEU A 104 7.00 -12.47 18.86
C LEU A 104 6.59 -12.56 17.39
N VAL A 105 5.32 -12.32 17.10
CA VAL A 105 4.78 -12.37 15.74
C VAL A 105 4.69 -10.95 15.19
N VAL A 106 5.31 -10.74 14.04
CA VAL A 106 5.24 -9.50 13.27
C VAL A 106 4.44 -9.78 12.02
N ARG A 107 3.35 -9.05 11.82
CA ARG A 107 2.60 -9.04 10.56
C ARG A 107 2.79 -7.68 9.91
N ALA A 108 3.49 -7.62 8.78
CA ALA A 108 3.67 -6.40 8.01
C ALA A 108 2.94 -6.50 6.68
N THR A 109 2.12 -5.50 6.37
CA THR A 109 1.45 -5.37 5.08
C THR A 109 2.17 -4.30 4.27
N LEU A 110 2.66 -4.65 3.09
CA LEU A 110 3.37 -3.72 2.22
C LEU A 110 2.39 -2.95 1.32
N HIS A 111 2.76 -1.70 0.98
CA HIS A 111 2.05 -0.93 -0.04
C HIS A 111 2.11 -1.63 -1.40
N ARG A 112 1.04 -1.56 -2.19
CA ARG A 112 0.98 -2.07 -3.55
C ARG A 112 1.16 -0.94 -4.55
N PRO A 113 2.26 -0.87 -5.30
CA PRO A 113 2.43 0.13 -6.33
C PRO A 113 1.46 -0.11 -7.49
N ILE A 114 0.89 0.96 -8.02
CA ILE A 114 -0.01 0.95 -9.19
C ILE A 114 0.51 1.77 -10.35
N ALA A 115 1.42 2.71 -10.09
CA ALA A 115 2.09 3.51 -11.10
C ALA A 115 3.52 3.86 -10.66
N ARG A 116 4.40 4.13 -11.63
CA ARG A 116 5.75 4.66 -11.38
C ARG A 116 5.89 6.02 -12.03
N ILE A 117 6.22 7.02 -11.24
CA ILE A 117 6.54 8.36 -11.70
C ILE A 117 8.01 8.38 -12.11
N VAL A 118 8.27 8.72 -13.37
CA VAL A 118 9.62 8.85 -13.92
C VAL A 118 9.92 10.33 -14.10
N GLN A 119 11.08 10.77 -13.62
CA GLN A 119 11.54 12.15 -13.72
C GLN A 119 12.83 12.22 -14.55
N ASP A 120 12.96 13.28 -15.36
CA ASP A 120 14.22 13.57 -16.07
C ASP A 120 15.31 14.02 -15.11
N ASP A 121 14.92 14.80 -14.08
CA ASP A 121 15.82 15.33 -13.07
C ASP A 121 15.31 14.99 -11.66
N GLY A 122 15.89 14.00 -11.04
CA GLY A 122 15.55 13.58 -9.68
C GLY A 122 15.16 12.10 -9.57
N PRO A 123 14.93 11.62 -8.35
CA PRO A 123 14.60 10.23 -8.13
C PRO A 123 13.17 9.93 -8.59
N ASP A 124 12.99 8.76 -9.17
CA ASP A 124 11.68 8.20 -9.46
C ASP A 124 10.92 7.90 -8.17
N ALA A 125 9.61 7.76 -8.30
CA ALA A 125 8.73 7.36 -7.19
C ALA A 125 7.65 6.38 -7.66
N TYR A 126 7.04 5.65 -6.73
CA TYR A 126 5.84 4.88 -7.00
C TYR A 126 4.61 5.55 -6.38
N ILE A 127 3.47 5.35 -7.00
CA ILE A 127 2.16 5.62 -6.40
C ILE A 127 1.57 4.29 -5.97
N ALA A 128 1.22 4.17 -4.70
CA ALA A 128 0.54 3.00 -4.15
C ALA A 128 -0.97 3.02 -4.43
N GLU A 129 -1.63 1.91 -4.21
CA GLU A 129 -3.08 1.72 -4.41
C GLU A 129 -3.93 2.67 -3.56
N ASP A 130 -3.43 3.12 -2.42
CA ASP A 130 -4.06 4.10 -1.52
C ASP A 130 -3.61 5.55 -1.76
N GLY A 131 -2.82 5.77 -2.81
CA GLY A 131 -2.32 7.09 -3.20
C GLY A 131 -1.00 7.49 -2.53
N THR A 132 -0.46 6.68 -1.63
CA THR A 132 0.82 6.97 -0.96
C THR A 132 1.97 7.03 -1.97
N ILE A 133 2.81 8.04 -1.85
CA ILE A 133 4.02 8.20 -2.67
C ILE A 133 5.18 7.46 -1.99
N MET A 134 5.72 6.45 -2.68
CA MET A 134 6.82 5.63 -2.20
C MET A 134 8.09 5.89 -3.00
N PRO A 135 9.28 5.77 -2.40
CA PRO A 135 10.54 5.81 -3.15
C PRO A 135 10.70 4.57 -4.04
N THR A 136 11.67 4.61 -4.93
CA THR A 136 12.17 3.42 -5.61
C THR A 136 13.08 2.61 -4.68
N SER A 137 13.27 1.34 -5.02
CA SER A 137 14.16 0.42 -4.28
C SER A 137 15.15 -0.23 -5.25
N ASP A 138 16.37 -0.44 -4.78
CA ASP A 138 17.39 -1.19 -5.53
C ASP A 138 17.11 -2.71 -5.52
N LYS A 139 16.29 -3.17 -4.58
CA LYS A 139 15.96 -4.60 -4.43
C LYS A 139 14.89 -5.07 -5.41
N PHE A 140 13.94 -4.19 -5.76
CA PHE A 140 12.77 -4.59 -6.53
C PHE A 140 12.24 -3.46 -7.41
N THR A 141 11.86 -3.82 -8.64
CA THR A 141 11.16 -2.93 -9.57
C THR A 141 9.80 -3.53 -9.93
N SER A 142 8.74 -2.82 -9.59
CA SER A 142 7.38 -3.22 -9.93
C SER A 142 7.04 -2.89 -11.38
N ARG A 143 6.37 -3.83 -12.06
CA ARG A 143 5.86 -3.64 -13.42
C ARG A 143 4.49 -2.99 -13.38
N VAL A 144 4.48 -1.67 -13.41
CA VAL A 144 3.28 -0.83 -13.38
C VAL A 144 3.33 0.21 -14.49
N ILE A 145 2.21 0.87 -14.77
CA ILE A 145 2.14 1.94 -15.74
C ILE A 145 3.12 3.07 -15.38
N LEU A 146 3.75 3.66 -16.38
CA LEU A 146 4.64 4.81 -16.19
C LEU A 146 3.85 6.12 -16.23
N ILE A 147 4.28 7.08 -15.43
CA ILE A 147 3.80 8.45 -15.43
C ILE A 147 5.01 9.36 -15.59
N SER A 148 4.95 10.28 -16.54
CA SER A 148 6.05 11.20 -16.86
C SER A 148 5.56 12.60 -17.10
N GLY A 149 6.51 13.50 -17.39
CA GLY A 149 6.27 14.86 -17.81
C GLY A 149 6.43 15.90 -16.68
N PRO A 150 6.42 17.18 -17.03
CA PRO A 150 6.78 18.25 -16.09
C PRO A 150 5.78 18.42 -14.93
N TYR A 151 4.52 18.02 -15.11
CA TYR A 151 3.49 18.17 -14.08
C TYR A 151 3.64 17.19 -12.93
N VAL A 152 4.19 16.00 -13.17
CA VAL A 152 4.26 14.93 -12.15
C VAL A 152 5.14 15.26 -10.95
N ARG A 153 6.04 16.25 -11.09
CA ARG A 153 6.86 16.76 -9.96
C ARG A 153 6.02 17.29 -8.80
N GLN A 154 4.79 17.72 -9.07
CA GLN A 154 3.87 18.21 -8.04
C GLN A 154 3.32 17.06 -7.19
N PHE A 155 3.16 15.88 -7.77
CA PHE A 155 2.70 14.68 -7.05
C PHE A 155 3.76 14.16 -6.08
N ILE A 156 5.04 14.12 -6.52
CA ILE A 156 6.15 13.61 -5.69
C ILE A 156 6.42 14.46 -4.45
N LYS A 157 6.05 15.74 -4.49
CA LYS A 157 6.18 16.65 -3.33
C LYS A 157 5.19 16.34 -2.22
N GLN A 158 4.17 15.55 -2.49
CA GLN A 158 3.15 15.16 -1.52
C GLN A 158 3.54 13.82 -0.88
N GLU A 159 3.08 13.56 0.33
CA GLU A 159 3.16 12.22 0.93
C GLU A 159 2.12 11.28 0.32
N ASN A 160 1.00 11.83 -0.14
CA ASN A 160 -0.07 11.11 -0.81
C ASN A 160 -0.59 11.96 -1.97
N ILE A 161 -0.78 11.36 -3.15
CA ILE A 161 -1.25 12.06 -4.35
C ILE A 161 -2.63 12.69 -4.16
N LEU A 162 -3.47 12.12 -3.28
CA LEU A 162 -4.81 12.65 -2.98
C LEU A 162 -4.78 14.03 -2.28
N ALA A 163 -3.62 14.47 -1.80
CA ALA A 163 -3.44 15.83 -1.30
C ALA A 163 -3.30 16.88 -2.42
N HIS A 164 -3.10 16.45 -3.67
CA HIS A 164 -3.07 17.31 -4.84
C HIS A 164 -4.47 17.51 -5.42
N GLU A 165 -4.75 18.68 -6.01
CA GLU A 165 -6.07 19.02 -6.58
C GLU A 165 -6.57 18.05 -7.67
N ASP A 166 -5.67 17.55 -8.53
CA ASP A 166 -5.99 16.55 -9.57
C ASP A 166 -5.80 15.10 -9.09
N GLY A 167 -5.49 14.89 -7.80
CA GLY A 167 -5.10 13.58 -7.27
C GLY A 167 -6.19 12.51 -7.36
N GLU A 168 -7.42 12.87 -7.07
CA GLU A 168 -8.56 11.94 -7.13
C GLU A 168 -8.82 11.48 -8.57
N GLU A 169 -8.80 12.39 -9.54
CA GLU A 169 -9.03 12.10 -10.96
C GLU A 169 -7.90 11.23 -11.53
N VAL A 170 -6.65 11.52 -11.18
CA VAL A 170 -5.50 10.71 -11.60
C VAL A 170 -5.59 9.31 -10.99
N MET A 171 -5.91 9.19 -9.71
CA MET A 171 -6.11 7.90 -9.06
C MET A 171 -7.27 7.11 -9.67
N ALA A 172 -8.38 7.79 -10.00
CA ALA A 172 -9.50 7.17 -10.70
C ALA A 172 -9.07 6.62 -12.07
N MET A 173 -8.30 7.40 -12.86
CA MET A 173 -7.76 6.96 -14.15
C MET A 173 -6.84 5.75 -13.99
N LEU A 174 -5.88 5.78 -13.09
CA LEU A 174 -4.96 4.68 -12.82
C LEU A 174 -5.72 3.40 -12.43
N ASN A 175 -6.74 3.53 -11.59
CA ASN A 175 -7.57 2.40 -11.17
C ASN A 175 -8.39 1.81 -12.31
N VAL A 176 -8.93 2.62 -13.22
CA VAL A 176 -9.63 2.12 -14.40
C VAL A 176 -8.67 1.38 -15.33
N ILE A 177 -7.49 1.94 -15.60
CA ILE A 177 -6.49 1.30 -16.47
C ILE A 177 -6.02 -0.02 -15.87
N ARG A 178 -5.74 -0.07 -14.58
CA ARG A 178 -5.26 -1.26 -13.88
C ARG A 178 -6.29 -2.39 -13.86
N LYS A 179 -7.56 -2.07 -13.64
CA LYS A 179 -8.64 -3.05 -13.45
C LYS A 179 -9.19 -3.61 -14.77
N ASP A 180 -9.11 -2.86 -15.86
CA ASP A 180 -9.54 -3.33 -17.21
C ASP A 180 -8.34 -3.97 -17.92
N GLU A 181 -8.44 -5.26 -18.24
CA GLU A 181 -7.39 -6.03 -18.91
C GLU A 181 -6.98 -5.46 -20.26
N PHE A 182 -7.96 -4.92 -21.01
CA PHE A 182 -7.71 -4.26 -22.29
C PHE A 182 -6.83 -3.02 -22.11
N TRP A 183 -7.18 -2.13 -21.17
CA TRP A 183 -6.41 -0.91 -20.95
C TRP A 183 -5.02 -1.19 -20.37
N ARG A 184 -4.92 -2.14 -19.46
CA ARG A 184 -3.64 -2.58 -18.89
C ARG A 184 -2.68 -3.13 -19.94
N ALA A 185 -3.20 -3.80 -20.97
CA ALA A 185 -2.41 -4.30 -22.08
C ALA A 185 -2.12 -3.24 -23.15
N GLN A 186 -2.95 -2.20 -23.25
CA GLN A 186 -2.86 -1.19 -24.30
C GLN A 186 -2.02 0.01 -23.93
N ILE A 187 -2.11 0.50 -22.68
CA ILE A 187 -1.49 1.75 -22.24
C ILE A 187 -0.19 1.45 -21.50
N ALA A 188 0.92 2.00 -21.99
CA ALA A 188 2.25 1.85 -21.38
C ALA A 188 2.59 3.01 -20.44
N GLN A 189 2.21 4.24 -20.82
CA GLN A 189 2.64 5.44 -20.13
C GLN A 189 1.60 6.56 -20.26
N LEU A 190 1.51 7.37 -19.21
CA LEU A 190 0.77 8.63 -19.18
C LEU A 190 1.79 9.78 -19.08
N ASP A 191 1.80 10.66 -20.07
CA ASP A 191 2.67 11.82 -20.10
C ASP A 191 1.88 13.09 -19.80
N PHE A 192 2.28 13.81 -18.76
CA PHE A 192 1.59 15.00 -18.26
C PHE A 192 2.30 16.27 -18.70
N ASP A 193 1.66 17.09 -19.54
CA ASP A 193 2.19 18.39 -19.92
C ASP A 193 2.22 19.38 -18.73
N LYS A 194 2.75 20.59 -18.94
CA LYS A 194 2.84 21.62 -17.90
C LYS A 194 1.48 22.07 -17.32
N LYS A 195 0.38 21.78 -18.01
CA LYS A 195 -0.99 22.17 -17.61
C LYS A 195 -1.78 20.98 -17.03
N GLY A 196 -1.13 19.82 -16.83
CA GLY A 196 -1.77 18.60 -16.35
C GLY A 196 -2.64 17.90 -17.40
N ARG A 197 -2.48 18.21 -18.70
CA ARG A 197 -3.12 17.44 -19.77
C ARG A 197 -2.31 16.19 -20.04
N ILE A 198 -3.00 15.11 -20.32
CA ILE A 198 -2.46 13.76 -20.41
C ILE A 198 -2.37 13.32 -21.86
N GLY A 199 -1.17 12.99 -22.29
CA GLY A 199 -0.91 12.15 -23.44
C GLY A 199 -0.79 10.70 -23.02
N MET A 200 -1.32 9.78 -23.82
CA MET A 200 -1.16 8.34 -23.56
C MET A 200 -0.26 7.72 -24.61
N LEU A 201 0.77 7.02 -24.15
CA LEU A 201 1.60 6.19 -25.00
C LEU A 201 1.15 4.74 -24.87
N GLN A 202 1.04 4.08 -25.99
CA GLN A 202 0.52 2.71 -26.06
C GLN A 202 1.65 1.68 -26.15
N GLN A 203 1.33 0.45 -25.79
CA GLN A 203 2.26 -0.68 -25.93
C GLN A 203 2.38 -1.14 -27.40
N VAL A 204 1.30 -1.00 -28.16
CA VAL A 204 1.20 -1.44 -29.56
C VAL A 204 0.57 -0.31 -30.38
N GLY A 205 1.26 0.09 -31.44
CA GLY A 205 0.88 1.20 -32.31
C GLY A 205 1.83 2.39 -32.15
N SER A 206 1.71 3.34 -33.08
CA SER A 206 2.57 4.55 -33.13
C SER A 206 1.82 5.85 -32.85
N GLN A 207 0.51 5.76 -32.61
CA GLN A 207 -0.34 6.95 -32.45
C GLN A 207 -0.08 7.60 -31.08
N THR A 208 0.01 8.92 -31.07
CA THR A 208 -0.06 9.70 -29.84
C THR A 208 -1.51 9.97 -29.50
N ILE A 209 -1.94 9.58 -28.29
CA ILE A 209 -3.32 9.80 -27.83
C ILE A 209 -3.34 11.01 -26.90
N GLU A 210 -4.01 12.08 -27.33
CA GLU A 210 -4.27 13.26 -26.53
C GLU A 210 -5.56 13.05 -25.72
N PHE A 211 -5.41 12.61 -24.49
CA PHE A 211 -6.54 12.38 -23.60
C PHE A 211 -7.10 13.67 -23.00
N GLY A 212 -6.21 14.68 -22.83
CA GLY A 212 -6.53 15.90 -22.13
C GLY A 212 -6.58 15.71 -20.60
N LYS A 213 -7.40 16.46 -19.90
CA LYS A 213 -7.56 16.32 -18.45
C LYS A 213 -8.18 14.96 -18.07
N ALA A 214 -7.88 14.47 -16.85
CA ALA A 214 -8.40 13.21 -16.29
C ALA A 214 -9.91 13.26 -15.96
N GLU A 215 -10.66 14.06 -16.69
CA GLU A 215 -12.09 14.25 -16.55
C GLU A 215 -12.87 13.37 -17.53
N GLN A 216 -14.14 13.09 -17.24
CA GLN A 216 -15.05 12.31 -18.11
C GLN A 216 -14.47 10.94 -18.54
N LEU A 217 -13.72 10.29 -17.66
CA LEU A 217 -12.98 9.05 -17.93
C LEU A 217 -13.78 8.01 -18.69
N THR A 218 -14.97 7.69 -18.20
CA THR A 218 -15.84 6.67 -18.80
C THR A 218 -16.18 6.96 -20.25
N THR A 219 -16.50 8.23 -20.56
CA THR A 219 -16.88 8.66 -21.90
C THR A 219 -15.68 8.63 -22.85
N LYS A 220 -14.55 9.20 -22.43
CA LYS A 220 -13.32 9.26 -23.25
C LYS A 220 -12.77 7.86 -23.50
N LEU A 221 -12.67 7.01 -22.47
CA LEU A 221 -12.21 5.64 -22.63
C LEU A 221 -13.14 4.79 -23.49
N ARG A 222 -14.47 4.98 -23.37
CA ARG A 222 -15.42 4.29 -24.27
C ARG A 222 -15.21 4.68 -25.73
N LYS A 223 -15.05 5.97 -26.03
CA LYS A 223 -14.72 6.44 -27.40
C LYS A 223 -13.42 5.81 -27.89
N LEU A 224 -12.37 5.87 -27.08
CA LEU A 224 -11.09 5.29 -27.42
C LEU A 224 -11.17 3.78 -27.66
N LYS A 225 -12.00 3.06 -26.88
CA LYS A 225 -12.21 1.61 -27.07
C LYS A 225 -12.90 1.30 -28.41
N ILE A 226 -13.86 2.14 -28.83
CA ILE A 226 -14.48 2.04 -30.16
C ILE A 226 -13.43 2.29 -31.25
N PHE A 227 -12.59 3.31 -31.08
CA PHE A 227 -11.51 3.59 -32.03
C PHE A 227 -10.58 2.38 -32.24
N TYR A 228 -10.16 1.73 -31.16
CA TYR A 228 -9.30 0.54 -31.25
C TYR A 228 -9.98 -0.69 -31.81
N LYS A 229 -11.26 -0.91 -31.47
CA LYS A 229 -11.95 -2.15 -31.83
C LYS A 229 -12.66 -2.11 -33.16
N GLU A 230 -13.10 -0.93 -33.59
CA GLU A 230 -13.95 -0.79 -34.76
C GLU A 230 -13.30 0.02 -35.87
N ILE A 231 -12.56 1.09 -35.56
CA ILE A 231 -12.01 2.00 -36.57
C ILE A 231 -10.65 1.50 -37.06
N LEU A 232 -9.69 1.30 -36.16
CA LEU A 232 -8.33 0.89 -36.54
C LEU A 232 -8.27 -0.43 -37.34
N PRO A 233 -9.04 -1.48 -37.01
CA PRO A 233 -9.01 -2.72 -37.82
C PRO A 233 -9.49 -2.53 -39.26
N GLN A 234 -10.39 -1.56 -39.50
CA GLN A 234 -10.91 -1.27 -40.84
C GLN A 234 -10.01 -0.32 -41.63
N MET A 235 -9.43 0.66 -40.94
CA MET A 235 -8.69 1.72 -41.59
C MET A 235 -7.17 1.47 -41.68
N GLY A 236 -6.67 0.53 -40.87
CA GLY A 236 -5.24 0.25 -40.71
C GLY A 236 -4.66 0.85 -39.45
N TRP A 237 -3.83 0.04 -38.77
CA TRP A 237 -3.25 0.38 -37.45
C TRP A 237 -2.27 1.57 -37.50
N ASN A 238 -1.67 1.84 -38.64
CA ASN A 238 -0.67 2.90 -38.81
C ASN A 238 -1.20 4.10 -39.62
N LYS A 239 -2.52 4.20 -39.81
CA LYS A 239 -3.11 5.26 -40.62
C LYS A 239 -3.07 6.63 -39.95
N TYR A 240 -3.23 6.65 -38.63
CA TYR A 240 -3.32 7.86 -37.84
C TYR A 240 -2.07 8.01 -36.99
N GLU A 241 -1.53 9.22 -36.91
CA GLU A 241 -0.40 9.55 -36.06
C GLU A 241 -0.84 10.15 -34.72
N ARG A 242 -2.01 10.80 -34.74
CA ARG A 242 -2.57 11.52 -33.57
C ARG A 242 -4.05 11.22 -33.40
N VAL A 243 -4.46 11.02 -32.17
CA VAL A 243 -5.87 10.81 -31.79
C VAL A 243 -6.21 11.70 -30.61
N SER A 244 -7.10 12.66 -30.81
CA SER A 244 -7.52 13.56 -29.73
C SER A 244 -8.91 13.20 -29.20
N LEU A 245 -9.02 13.14 -27.88
CA LEU A 245 -10.25 12.88 -27.11
C LEU A 245 -10.74 14.14 -26.38
N GLU A 246 -10.09 15.27 -26.59
CA GLU A 246 -10.41 16.54 -25.91
C GLU A 246 -11.75 17.14 -26.37
N TYR A 247 -12.21 16.79 -27.56
CA TYR A 247 -13.43 17.32 -28.12
C TYR A 247 -14.67 16.55 -27.65
N GLU A 248 -15.70 17.28 -27.23
CA GLU A 248 -16.92 16.69 -26.77
C GLU A 248 -17.65 15.96 -27.91
N GLY A 249 -18.17 14.76 -27.63
CA GLY A 249 -18.97 13.99 -28.59
C GLY A 249 -18.22 13.32 -29.73
N GLN A 250 -16.95 13.66 -30.02
CA GLN A 250 -16.21 13.16 -31.18
C GLN A 250 -14.78 12.70 -30.84
N ILE A 251 -14.16 11.96 -31.76
CA ILE A 251 -12.74 11.64 -31.81
C ILE A 251 -12.19 12.34 -33.04
N VAL A 252 -11.09 13.05 -32.88
CA VAL A 252 -10.33 13.61 -33.99
C VAL A 252 -9.09 12.78 -34.19
N ALA A 253 -8.93 12.20 -35.39
CA ALA A 253 -7.78 11.36 -35.72
C ALA A 253 -7.14 11.86 -37.02
N GLU A 254 -5.83 12.11 -36.98
CA GLU A 254 -5.03 12.67 -38.09
C GLU A 254 -3.87 11.73 -38.45
#